data_a769fcda108bbf3fd907593e90ddcfec
#
_entry.id   a769fcda108bbf3fd907593e90ddcfec
#
_cell.length_a   1.000
_cell.length_b   1.000
_cell.length_c   1.000
_cell.angle_alpha   90.00
_cell.angle_beta   90.00
_cell.angle_gamma   90.00
#
_symmetry.space_group_name_H-M   'P 1'
#
loop_
_entity.id
_entity.type
_entity.pdbx_description
1 polymer ?
#
loop_
_entity_poly.entity_id
_entity_poly.type
_entity_poly.pdbx_seq_one_letter_code
_entity_poly.pdbx_strand_id
1 'polypeptide(L)'
;MNKLLASLIAGLFASVAFAQAPAAPATPASPAVVKAEAKADKSVAAAVKSEAKVDAKADAKVAKAETTAADKKASARAKAAKAKAKARAKAANAKADDKASAMAKSEKTSVKADAKADKTIVKADAKVDTVKVQAGADKAMAKTDTNAVKAEAKADVKAVVGK
;
A
#
# COMPACT_ATOMS: atom_id res chain seq x y z
N MET A 1 15.08 12.36 -1.43
CA MET A 1 15.46 11.15 -0.68
C MET A 1 15.02 9.85 -1.39
N ASN A 2 15.14 9.79 -2.74
CA ASN A 2 14.63 8.66 -3.55
C ASN A 2 15.73 7.76 -4.10
N LYS A 3 16.99 7.97 -3.69
CA LYS A 3 18.13 7.17 -4.19
C LYS A 3 18.37 5.87 -3.41
N LEU A 4 17.78 5.75 -2.21
CA LEU A 4 17.93 4.55 -1.37
C LEU A 4 16.91 3.44 -1.72
N LEU A 5 15.79 3.78 -2.36
CA LEU A 5 14.82 2.78 -2.82
C LEU A 5 15.24 2.05 -4.09
N ALA A 6 16.05 2.70 -4.94
CA ALA A 6 16.55 2.08 -6.17
C ALA A 6 17.63 1.02 -5.91
N SER A 7 18.39 1.16 -4.82
CA SER A 7 19.45 0.20 -4.46
C SER A 7 18.91 -1.09 -3.81
N LEU A 8 17.71 -1.04 -3.22
CA LEU A 8 17.10 -2.21 -2.58
C LEU A 8 16.54 -3.21 -3.60
N ILE A 9 16.11 -2.72 -4.78
CA ILE A 9 15.56 -3.56 -5.84
C ILE A 9 16.65 -4.30 -6.61
N ALA A 10 17.84 -3.70 -6.74
CA ALA A 10 18.97 -4.35 -7.42
C ALA A 10 19.60 -5.51 -6.61
N GLY A 11 19.45 -5.51 -5.27
CA GLY A 11 20.01 -6.54 -4.39
C GLY A 11 19.23 -7.86 -4.37
N LEU A 12 17.99 -7.88 -4.84
CA LEU A 12 17.15 -9.09 -4.77
C LEU A 12 17.37 -10.07 -5.94
N PHE A 13 18.05 -9.65 -6.99
CA PHE A 13 18.33 -10.50 -8.16
C PHE A 13 19.68 -11.22 -8.12
N ALA A 14 20.52 -10.98 -7.11
CA ALA A 14 21.89 -11.49 -7.06
C ALA A 14 22.08 -12.77 -6.25
N SER A 15 21.05 -13.41 -5.70
CA SER A 15 21.23 -14.58 -4.81
C SER A 15 20.68 -15.90 -5.35
N VAL A 16 20.76 -16.14 -6.66
CA VAL A 16 20.70 -17.50 -7.21
C VAL A 16 22.07 -17.90 -7.74
N ALA A 17 23.08 -17.80 -6.88
CA ALA A 17 24.30 -18.56 -7.10
C ALA A 17 23.99 -20.02 -6.76
N PHE A 18 23.65 -20.81 -7.76
CA PHE A 18 23.66 -22.26 -7.66
C PHE A 18 25.07 -22.69 -7.28
N ALA A 19 25.24 -23.25 -6.09
CA ALA A 19 26.40 -24.04 -5.78
C ALA A 19 26.42 -25.20 -6.79
N GLN A 20 27.23 -25.10 -7.83
CA GLN A 20 27.52 -26.19 -8.75
C GLN A 20 28.31 -27.25 -8.00
N ALA A 21 27.64 -28.33 -7.60
CA ALA A 21 28.31 -29.60 -7.44
C ALA A 21 28.89 -30.02 -8.81
N PRO A 22 30.09 -30.67 -8.86
CA PRO A 22 30.71 -31.06 -10.12
C PRO A 22 29.71 -31.91 -10.92
N ALA A 23 29.35 -31.44 -12.10
CA ALA A 23 28.39 -32.10 -12.96
C ALA A 23 28.95 -33.41 -13.50
N ALA A 24 28.27 -34.51 -13.21
CA ALA A 24 28.35 -35.69 -14.07
C ALA A 24 27.99 -35.27 -15.51
N PRO A 25 28.58 -35.91 -16.56
CA PRO A 25 28.35 -35.52 -17.93
C PRO A 25 26.81 -35.50 -18.22
N ALA A 26 26.28 -34.32 -18.47
CA ALA A 26 24.89 -34.13 -18.70
C ALA A 26 24.48 -34.80 -20.00
N THR A 27 23.68 -35.86 -19.92
CA THR A 27 22.93 -36.35 -21.07
C THR A 27 22.12 -35.18 -21.62
N PRO A 28 22.20 -34.88 -22.93
CA PRO A 28 21.46 -33.77 -23.49
C PRO A 28 19.97 -33.95 -23.16
N ALA A 29 19.35 -32.92 -22.55
CA ALA A 29 17.95 -32.94 -22.20
C ALA A 29 17.10 -33.26 -23.45
N SER A 30 16.14 -34.15 -23.31
CA SER A 30 15.31 -34.48 -24.46
C SER A 30 14.56 -33.24 -24.97
N PRO A 31 14.29 -33.12 -26.28
CA PRO A 31 13.54 -32.00 -26.84
C PRO A 31 12.22 -31.73 -26.13
N ALA A 32 11.61 -32.77 -25.55
CA ALA A 32 10.37 -32.68 -24.77
C ALA A 32 10.58 -31.97 -23.46
N VAL A 33 11.69 -32.22 -22.76
CA VAL A 33 12.05 -31.54 -21.48
C VAL A 33 12.33 -30.07 -21.75
N VAL A 34 13.14 -29.73 -22.73
CA VAL A 34 13.46 -28.33 -23.10
C VAL A 34 12.18 -27.55 -23.42
N LYS A 35 11.22 -28.17 -24.14
CA LYS A 35 9.95 -27.54 -24.46
C LYS A 35 9.07 -27.34 -23.22
N ALA A 36 9.08 -28.29 -22.28
CA ALA A 36 8.35 -28.19 -21.03
C ALA A 36 8.93 -27.07 -20.12
N GLU A 37 10.25 -26.99 -20.01
CA GLU A 37 10.95 -25.94 -19.28
C GLU A 37 10.63 -24.55 -19.87
N ALA A 38 10.77 -24.39 -21.17
CA ALA A 38 10.44 -23.12 -21.85
C ALA A 38 8.98 -22.70 -21.66
N LYS A 39 8.04 -23.64 -21.58
CA LYS A 39 6.63 -23.36 -21.27
C LYS A 39 6.46 -22.97 -19.80
N ALA A 40 7.12 -23.67 -18.89
CA ALA A 40 7.12 -23.40 -17.47
C ALA A 40 7.66 -21.99 -17.17
N ASP A 41 8.80 -21.64 -17.76
CA ASP A 41 9.43 -20.33 -17.61
C ASP A 41 8.52 -19.19 -18.12
N LYS A 42 7.86 -19.38 -19.24
CA LYS A 42 6.90 -18.41 -19.78
C LYS A 42 5.71 -18.20 -18.84
N SER A 43 5.15 -19.27 -18.29
CA SER A 43 4.02 -19.19 -17.36
C SER A 43 4.42 -18.49 -16.05
N VAL A 44 5.57 -18.85 -15.49
CA VAL A 44 6.11 -18.23 -14.28
C VAL A 44 6.42 -16.74 -14.51
N ALA A 45 7.08 -16.39 -15.63
CA ALA A 45 7.35 -15.00 -15.97
C ALA A 45 6.07 -14.17 -16.11
N ALA A 46 5.02 -14.74 -16.72
CA ALA A 46 3.71 -14.09 -16.84
C ALA A 46 3.06 -13.87 -15.45
N ALA A 47 3.11 -14.87 -14.57
CA ALA A 47 2.58 -14.77 -13.22
C ALA A 47 3.30 -13.72 -12.39
N VAL A 48 4.64 -13.70 -12.39
CA VAL A 48 5.47 -12.69 -11.72
C VAL A 48 5.17 -11.29 -12.24
N LYS A 49 5.01 -11.13 -13.56
CA LYS A 49 4.63 -9.84 -14.15
C LYS A 49 3.22 -9.40 -13.72
N SER A 50 2.29 -10.34 -13.56
CA SER A 50 0.94 -10.06 -13.05
C SER A 50 0.99 -9.62 -11.58
N GLU A 51 1.73 -10.35 -10.73
CA GLU A 51 1.96 -10.00 -9.32
C GLU A 51 2.52 -8.58 -9.20
N ALA A 52 3.60 -8.26 -9.93
CA ALA A 52 4.21 -6.93 -9.91
C ALA A 52 3.23 -5.81 -10.32
N LYS A 53 2.31 -6.09 -11.27
CA LYS A 53 1.25 -5.14 -11.64
C LYS A 53 0.22 -4.95 -10.53
N VAL A 54 -0.14 -6.01 -9.82
CA VAL A 54 -1.06 -5.93 -8.67
C VAL A 54 -0.42 -5.13 -7.55
N ASP A 55 0.85 -5.42 -7.23
CA ASP A 55 1.61 -4.70 -6.22
C ASP A 55 1.68 -3.20 -6.51
N ALA A 56 2.07 -2.83 -7.72
CA ALA A 56 2.15 -1.43 -8.13
C ALA A 56 0.79 -0.71 -8.05
N LYS A 57 -0.30 -1.39 -8.45
CA LYS A 57 -1.67 -0.84 -8.34
C LYS A 57 -2.10 -0.69 -6.88
N ALA A 58 -1.79 -1.66 -6.04
CA ALA A 58 -2.10 -1.64 -4.62
C ALA A 58 -1.38 -0.48 -3.93
N ASP A 59 -0.08 -0.31 -4.19
CA ASP A 59 0.72 0.79 -3.65
C ASP A 59 0.22 2.16 -4.11
N ALA A 60 -0.13 2.29 -5.39
CA ALA A 60 -0.71 3.52 -5.92
C ALA A 60 -2.06 3.87 -5.25
N LYS A 61 -2.91 2.87 -4.97
CA LYS A 61 -4.17 3.08 -4.24
C LYS A 61 -3.92 3.58 -2.81
N VAL A 62 -2.96 2.98 -2.11
CA VAL A 62 -2.57 3.39 -0.75
C VAL A 62 -2.03 4.82 -0.75
N ALA A 63 -1.09 5.13 -1.62
CA ALA A 63 -0.51 6.48 -1.73
C ALA A 63 -1.58 7.55 -2.01
N LYS A 64 -2.53 7.27 -2.91
CA LYS A 64 -3.66 8.16 -3.22
C LYS A 64 -4.59 8.32 -2.02
N ALA A 65 -4.86 7.25 -1.27
CA ALA A 65 -5.68 7.32 -0.08
C ALA A 65 -5.03 8.16 1.02
N GLU A 66 -3.72 7.99 1.24
CA GLU A 66 -2.94 8.76 2.21
C GLU A 66 -2.90 10.25 1.86
N THR A 67 -2.65 10.61 0.60
CA THR A 67 -2.68 12.00 0.14
C THR A 67 -4.07 12.61 0.36
N THR A 68 -5.12 11.90 -0.05
CA THR A 68 -6.51 12.36 0.15
C THR A 68 -6.86 12.53 1.63
N ALA A 69 -6.36 11.65 2.50
CA ALA A 69 -6.57 11.76 3.94
C ALA A 69 -5.82 12.96 4.52
N ALA A 70 -4.57 13.18 4.10
CA ALA A 70 -3.77 14.34 4.52
C ALA A 70 -4.47 15.67 4.18
N ASP A 71 -5.00 15.81 2.97
CA ASP A 71 -5.74 17.00 2.53
C ASP A 71 -7.01 17.21 3.36
N LYS A 72 -7.77 16.14 3.63
CA LYS A 72 -8.97 16.21 4.47
C LYS A 72 -8.66 16.61 5.90
N LYS A 73 -7.60 16.07 6.49
CA LYS A 73 -7.14 16.42 7.84
C LYS A 73 -6.71 17.88 7.90
N ALA A 74 -5.91 18.33 6.93
CA ALA A 74 -5.48 19.73 6.85
C ALA A 74 -6.68 20.67 6.72
N SER A 75 -7.64 20.37 5.84
CA SER A 75 -8.86 21.14 5.67
C SER A 75 -9.72 21.18 6.94
N ALA A 76 -9.88 20.04 7.63
CA ALA A 76 -10.63 19.96 8.88
C ALA A 76 -10.02 20.82 9.97
N ARG A 77 -8.70 20.73 10.17
CA ARG A 77 -7.95 21.55 11.13
C ARG A 77 -8.04 23.04 10.80
N ALA A 78 -7.89 23.41 9.54
CA ALA A 78 -8.00 24.80 9.10
C ALA A 78 -9.42 25.38 9.36
N LYS A 79 -10.47 24.59 9.09
CA LYS A 79 -11.86 24.99 9.38
C LYS A 79 -12.10 25.16 10.88
N ALA A 80 -11.58 24.25 11.70
CA ALA A 80 -11.68 24.34 13.16
C ALA A 80 -10.94 25.60 13.67
N ALA A 81 -9.72 25.84 13.21
CA ALA A 81 -8.94 27.01 13.58
C ALA A 81 -9.66 28.33 13.22
N LYS A 82 -10.22 28.42 12.01
CA LYS A 82 -11.00 29.59 11.57
C LYS A 82 -12.26 29.79 12.44
N ALA A 83 -12.96 28.72 12.79
CA ALA A 83 -14.15 28.81 13.62
C ALA A 83 -13.81 29.29 15.04
N LYS A 84 -12.73 28.76 15.62
CA LYS A 84 -12.21 29.13 16.93
C LYS A 84 -11.75 30.61 16.96
N ALA A 85 -11.01 31.03 15.93
CA ALA A 85 -10.54 32.40 15.81
C ALA A 85 -11.72 33.39 15.74
N LYS A 86 -12.73 33.09 14.92
CA LYS A 86 -13.96 33.91 14.81
C LYS A 86 -14.73 33.99 16.15
N ALA A 87 -14.84 32.85 16.85
CA ALA A 87 -15.55 32.81 18.13
C ALA A 87 -14.82 33.62 19.20
N ARG A 88 -13.49 33.49 19.28
CA ARG A 88 -12.64 34.27 20.20
C ARG A 88 -12.69 35.77 19.90
N ALA A 89 -12.62 36.17 18.64
CA ALA A 89 -12.72 37.57 18.24
C ALA A 89 -14.08 38.18 18.65
N LYS A 90 -15.19 37.43 18.48
CA LYS A 90 -16.50 37.86 18.95
C LYS A 90 -16.56 38.03 20.46
N ALA A 91 -15.96 37.11 21.21
CA ALA A 91 -15.90 37.20 22.66
C ALA A 91 -15.02 38.36 23.14
N ALA A 92 -13.92 38.62 22.44
CA ALA A 92 -13.02 39.76 22.77
C ALA A 92 -13.72 41.11 22.60
N ASN A 93 -14.57 41.25 21.56
CA ASN A 93 -15.26 42.48 21.22
C ASN A 93 -16.65 42.62 21.89
N ALA A 94 -17.02 41.73 22.80
CA ALA A 94 -18.26 41.81 23.54
C ALA A 94 -18.19 42.94 24.60
N LYS A 95 -19.37 43.56 24.86
CA LYS A 95 -19.49 44.55 25.93
C LYS A 95 -19.18 43.91 27.31
N ALA A 96 -18.83 44.72 28.29
CA ALA A 96 -18.48 44.23 29.61
C ALA A 96 -19.54 43.32 30.24
N ASP A 97 -20.80 43.69 30.14
CA ASP A 97 -21.93 42.95 30.70
C ASP A 97 -22.18 41.61 29.98
N ASP A 98 -21.81 41.51 28.70
CA ASP A 98 -21.97 40.32 27.87
C ASP A 98 -20.72 39.42 27.81
N LYS A 99 -19.60 39.87 28.36
CA LYS A 99 -18.31 39.25 28.20
C LYS A 99 -18.30 37.78 28.63
N ALA A 100 -18.83 37.51 29.82
CA ALA A 100 -18.88 36.13 30.35
C ALA A 100 -19.68 35.19 29.46
N SER A 101 -20.88 35.65 28.99
CA SER A 101 -21.72 34.89 28.09
C SER A 101 -21.07 34.66 26.72
N ALA A 102 -20.38 35.69 26.20
CA ALA A 102 -19.67 35.59 24.93
C ALA A 102 -18.45 34.63 25.01
N MET A 103 -17.73 34.62 26.13
CA MET A 103 -16.64 33.68 26.38
C MET A 103 -17.16 32.23 26.44
N ALA A 104 -18.23 31.96 27.19
CA ALA A 104 -18.85 30.62 27.25
C ALA A 104 -19.33 30.13 25.88
N LYS A 105 -19.92 31.02 25.07
CA LYS A 105 -20.33 30.72 23.68
C LYS A 105 -19.11 30.43 22.78
N SER A 106 -18.02 31.17 22.97
CA SER A 106 -16.76 30.95 22.23
C SER A 106 -16.17 29.60 22.55
N GLU A 107 -16.13 29.22 23.83
CA GLU A 107 -15.64 27.91 24.28
C GLU A 107 -16.49 26.78 23.71
N LYS A 108 -17.81 26.85 23.83
CA LYS A 108 -18.74 25.88 23.24
C LYS A 108 -18.54 25.75 21.73
N THR A 109 -18.28 26.85 21.03
CA THR A 109 -18.00 26.84 19.57
C THR A 109 -16.67 26.18 19.28
N SER A 110 -15.65 26.42 20.10
CA SER A 110 -14.32 25.81 19.97
C SER A 110 -14.38 24.31 20.14
N VAL A 111 -15.03 23.81 21.20
CA VAL A 111 -15.22 22.38 21.44
C VAL A 111 -15.98 21.70 20.29
N LYS A 112 -17.05 22.33 19.79
CA LYS A 112 -17.80 21.81 18.62
C LYS A 112 -16.95 21.78 17.35
N ALA A 113 -16.10 22.78 17.15
CA ALA A 113 -15.20 22.83 15.98
C ALA A 113 -14.15 21.74 16.04
N ASP A 114 -13.55 21.51 17.21
CA ASP A 114 -12.59 20.44 17.42
C ASP A 114 -13.23 19.05 17.23
N ALA A 115 -14.38 18.80 17.85
CA ALA A 115 -15.10 17.54 17.68
C ALA A 115 -15.45 17.23 16.21
N LYS A 116 -15.82 18.26 15.44
CA LYS A 116 -16.05 18.08 13.98
C LYS A 116 -14.77 17.76 13.22
N ALA A 117 -13.67 18.42 13.57
CA ALA A 117 -12.36 18.14 12.96
C ALA A 117 -11.91 16.72 13.28
N ASP A 118 -11.97 16.32 14.55
CA ASP A 118 -11.57 14.99 15.00
C ASP A 118 -12.40 13.89 14.32
N LYS A 119 -13.71 14.06 14.23
CA LYS A 119 -14.57 13.12 13.49
C LYS A 119 -14.17 12.99 12.01
N THR A 120 -13.73 14.09 11.39
CA THR A 120 -13.27 14.07 10.00
C THR A 120 -11.92 13.38 9.88
N ILE A 121 -11.02 13.62 10.82
CA ILE A 121 -9.69 13.00 10.88
C ILE A 121 -9.84 11.48 11.06
N VAL A 122 -10.59 11.03 12.05
CA VAL A 122 -10.84 9.61 12.31
C VAL A 122 -11.43 8.90 11.08
N LYS A 123 -12.42 9.54 10.41
CA LYS A 123 -12.98 8.98 9.18
C LYS A 123 -11.97 8.92 8.03
N ALA A 124 -11.06 9.88 7.94
CA ALA A 124 -10.02 9.88 6.93
C ALA A 124 -9.00 8.77 7.19
N ASP A 125 -8.59 8.58 8.44
CA ASP A 125 -7.68 7.50 8.84
C ASP A 125 -8.30 6.12 8.62
N ALA A 126 -9.53 5.90 9.07
CA ALA A 126 -10.24 4.64 8.85
C ALA A 126 -10.33 4.25 7.36
N LYS A 127 -10.47 5.24 6.47
CA LYS A 127 -10.44 4.97 5.02
C LYS A 127 -9.06 4.53 4.52
N VAL A 128 -8.00 5.14 5.03
CA VAL A 128 -6.62 4.72 4.69
C VAL A 128 -6.39 3.30 5.17
N ASP A 129 -6.78 2.99 6.40
CA ASP A 129 -6.61 1.66 6.97
C ASP A 129 -7.37 0.60 6.15
N THR A 130 -8.62 0.90 5.76
CA THR A 130 -9.39 0.01 4.87
C THR A 130 -8.68 -0.24 3.54
N VAL A 131 -8.13 0.81 2.92
CA VAL A 131 -7.39 0.67 1.66
C VAL A 131 -6.09 -0.12 1.85
N LYS A 132 -5.38 0.07 2.97
CA LYS A 132 -4.17 -0.70 3.30
C LYS A 132 -4.46 -2.18 3.47
N VAL A 133 -5.52 -2.51 4.21
CA VAL A 133 -5.95 -3.91 4.39
C VAL A 133 -6.30 -4.54 3.06
N GLN A 134 -7.08 -3.86 2.22
CA GLN A 134 -7.44 -4.36 0.90
C GLN A 134 -6.22 -4.52 -0.01
N ALA A 135 -5.32 -3.55 -0.02
CA ALA A 135 -4.06 -3.63 -0.77
C ALA A 135 -3.19 -4.81 -0.31
N GLY A 136 -3.13 -5.05 1.00
CA GLY A 136 -2.44 -6.22 1.55
C GLY A 136 -3.05 -7.54 1.11
N ALA A 137 -4.38 -7.64 1.12
CA ALA A 137 -5.10 -8.81 0.66
C ALA A 137 -4.88 -9.06 -0.86
N ASP A 138 -4.99 -8.01 -1.69
CA ASP A 138 -4.75 -8.10 -3.14
C ASP A 138 -3.34 -8.63 -3.44
N LYS A 139 -2.32 -8.11 -2.73
CA LYS A 139 -0.93 -8.57 -2.86
C LYS A 139 -0.73 -10.01 -2.40
N ALA A 140 -1.33 -10.40 -1.28
CA ALA A 140 -1.24 -11.77 -0.76
C ALA A 140 -1.86 -12.77 -1.74
N MET A 141 -3.00 -12.45 -2.33
CA MET A 141 -3.63 -13.28 -3.36
C MET A 141 -2.73 -13.41 -4.59
N ALA A 142 -2.22 -12.30 -5.14
CA ALA A 142 -1.35 -12.32 -6.31
C ALA A 142 -0.08 -13.16 -6.08
N LYS A 143 0.50 -13.09 -4.88
CA LYS A 143 1.63 -13.92 -4.49
C LYS A 143 1.27 -15.40 -4.38
N THR A 144 0.09 -15.72 -3.85
CA THR A 144 -0.41 -17.09 -3.78
C THR A 144 -0.60 -17.67 -5.18
N ASP A 145 -1.21 -16.92 -6.10
CA ASP A 145 -1.40 -17.31 -7.49
C ASP A 145 -0.05 -17.55 -8.19
N THR A 146 0.92 -16.66 -7.99
CA THR A 146 2.28 -16.83 -8.52
C THR A 146 2.95 -18.09 -7.98
N ASN A 147 2.78 -18.40 -6.69
CA ASN A 147 3.32 -19.61 -6.09
C ASN A 147 2.65 -20.88 -6.63
N ALA A 148 1.33 -20.84 -6.85
CA ALA A 148 0.60 -21.93 -7.48
C ALA A 148 1.13 -22.22 -8.90
N VAL A 149 1.27 -21.18 -9.73
CA VAL A 149 1.84 -21.32 -11.09
C VAL A 149 3.27 -21.87 -11.06
N LYS A 150 4.11 -21.46 -10.10
CA LYS A 150 5.46 -22.03 -9.92
C LYS A 150 5.43 -23.49 -9.53
N ALA A 151 4.49 -23.90 -8.69
CA ALA A 151 4.33 -25.31 -8.29
C ALA A 151 3.86 -26.17 -9.48
N GLU A 152 2.86 -25.72 -10.24
CA GLU A 152 2.37 -26.38 -11.44
C GLU A 152 3.47 -26.51 -12.51
N ALA A 153 4.21 -25.43 -12.77
CA ALA A 153 5.33 -25.41 -13.70
C ALA A 153 6.39 -26.46 -13.36
N LYS A 154 6.74 -26.58 -12.07
CA LYS A 154 7.67 -27.59 -11.58
C LYS A 154 7.12 -29.02 -11.74
N ALA A 155 5.84 -29.21 -11.47
CA ALA A 155 5.19 -30.52 -11.62
C ALA A 155 5.14 -30.95 -13.09
N ASP A 156 4.82 -30.05 -14.02
CA ASP A 156 4.80 -30.28 -15.45
C ASP A 156 6.17 -30.73 -15.99
N VAL A 157 7.23 -30.00 -15.61
CA VAL A 157 8.59 -30.39 -16.01
C VAL A 157 8.96 -31.75 -15.44
N LYS A 158 8.69 -32.02 -14.16
CA LYS A 158 8.98 -33.31 -13.52
C LYS A 158 8.23 -34.46 -14.19
N ALA A 159 7.00 -34.25 -14.60
CA ALA A 159 6.19 -35.29 -15.31
C ALA A 159 6.78 -35.67 -16.68
N VAL A 160 7.52 -34.77 -17.33
CA VAL A 160 8.18 -35.02 -18.62
C VAL A 160 9.54 -35.69 -18.43
N VAL A 161 10.26 -35.32 -17.38
CA VAL A 161 11.59 -35.92 -17.05
C VAL A 161 11.47 -37.34 -16.56
N GLY A 162 10.33 -37.70 -15.91
CA GLY A 162 10.12 -39.04 -15.34
C GLY A 162 9.57 -40.09 -16.33
N LYS A 163 9.44 -39.75 -17.63
CA LYS A 163 9.08 -40.66 -18.72
C LYS A 163 10.28 -40.98 -19.56
#